data_73061eb82cda3b51b87cd4591fa901d6
#
_entry.id   73061eb82cda3b51b87cd4591fa901d6
#
_cell.length_a   1.000
_cell.length_b   1.000
_cell.length_c   1.000
_cell.angle_alpha   90.00
_cell.angle_beta   90.00
_cell.angle_gamma   90.00
#
_symmetry.space_group_name_H-M   'P 1'
#
loop_
_entity.id
_entity.type
_entity.pdbx_description
1 polymer ?
#
loop_
_entity_poly.entity_id
_entity_poly.type
_entity_poly.pdbx_seq_one_letter_code
_entity_poly.pdbx_strand_id
1 'polypeptide(L)'
;MIAGQRFARLVTDAVVRRPSLWRVFRGPLRNMFDGLAPTWETRIGPHHLWALDLALEGMPAPGRALDLGTGTGVVALALGERYPDAEVVGVDLSPGMIEEARGKLPPELAGRVRFEVGDASALAFPDGDFELVVLSNMIPFSDELARIVARGGTLVLSFSRGAETPIYVAPERLRRELGGRGFAEFAEFSAEPATAFRARRE
;
A
#
# COMPACT_ATOMS: atom_id res chain seq x y z
N MET A 1 -3.79 -11.63 19.51
CA MET A 1 -3.19 -10.39 18.96
C MET A 1 -2.20 -9.80 19.94
N ILE A 2 -0.97 -9.56 19.51
CA ILE A 2 0.09 -8.91 20.29
C ILE A 2 -0.30 -7.42 20.49
N ALA A 3 0.19 -6.76 21.55
CA ALA A 3 -0.18 -5.36 21.87
C ALA A 3 -0.04 -4.39 20.69
N GLY A 4 1.02 -4.50 19.88
CA GLY A 4 1.21 -3.67 18.69
C GLY A 4 0.15 -3.89 17.60
N GLN A 5 -0.35 -5.11 17.42
CA GLN A 5 -1.42 -5.39 16.44
C GLN A 5 -2.76 -4.79 16.89
N ARG A 6 -3.04 -4.80 18.21
CA ARG A 6 -4.24 -4.15 18.76
C ARG A 6 -4.19 -2.64 18.58
N PHE A 7 -3.01 -2.06 18.79
CA PHE A 7 -2.79 -0.62 18.55
C PHE A 7 -2.99 -0.27 17.08
N ALA A 8 -2.38 -1.01 16.15
CA ALA A 8 -2.55 -0.79 14.72
C ALA A 8 -4.02 -0.89 14.29
N ARG A 9 -4.78 -1.87 14.81
CA ARG A 9 -6.23 -1.99 14.54
C ARG A 9 -7.01 -0.78 15.05
N LEU A 10 -6.77 -0.37 16.28
CA LEU A 10 -7.43 0.79 16.88
C LEU A 10 -7.15 2.07 16.08
N VAL A 11 -5.89 2.28 15.67
CA VAL A 11 -5.50 3.44 14.86
C VAL A 11 -6.18 3.37 13.49
N THR A 12 -6.19 2.21 12.83
CA THR A 12 -6.87 2.03 11.55
C THR A 12 -8.34 2.41 11.66
N ASP A 13 -9.06 1.85 12.62
CA ASP A 13 -10.48 2.13 12.84
C ASP A 13 -10.75 3.61 13.13
N ALA A 14 -9.89 4.26 13.91
CA ALA A 14 -10.00 5.66 14.25
C ALA A 14 -9.74 6.57 13.03
N VAL A 15 -8.64 6.33 12.31
CA VAL A 15 -8.21 7.16 11.17
C VAL A 15 -9.16 7.00 9.98
N VAL A 16 -9.59 5.78 9.69
CA VAL A 16 -10.56 5.51 8.60
C VAL A 16 -11.90 6.20 8.88
N ARG A 17 -12.33 6.30 10.15
CA ARG A 17 -13.55 7.04 10.53
C ARG A 17 -13.35 8.56 10.55
N ARG A 18 -12.18 9.02 10.96
CA ARG A 18 -11.82 10.44 11.08
C ARG A 18 -10.37 10.66 10.63
N PRO A 19 -10.12 10.92 9.34
CA PRO A 19 -8.76 11.08 8.79
C PRO A 19 -7.91 12.15 9.51
N SER A 20 -8.55 13.18 10.08
CA SER A 20 -7.84 14.22 10.85
C SER A 20 -7.08 13.69 12.08
N LEU A 21 -7.48 12.52 12.62
CA LEU A 21 -6.78 11.86 13.72
C LEU A 21 -5.40 11.33 13.33
N TRP A 22 -5.12 11.22 12.03
CA TRP A 22 -3.79 10.86 11.54
C TRP A 22 -2.68 11.75 12.10
N ARG A 23 -2.94 13.04 12.25
CA ARG A 23 -1.99 13.98 12.86
C ARG A 23 -1.50 13.54 14.25
N VAL A 24 -2.35 12.85 15.00
CA VAL A 24 -2.04 12.36 16.36
C VAL A 24 -1.30 11.02 16.30
N PHE A 25 -1.72 10.13 15.40
CA PHE A 25 -1.24 8.75 15.38
C PHE A 25 0.00 8.52 14.50
N ARG A 26 0.29 9.40 13.52
CA ARG A 26 1.40 9.20 12.59
C ARG A 26 2.76 9.09 13.28
N GLY A 27 3.02 9.90 14.29
CA GLY A 27 4.29 9.86 15.05
C GLY A 27 4.48 8.55 15.82
N PRO A 28 3.54 8.16 16.69
CA PRO A 28 3.56 6.86 17.35
C PRO A 28 3.66 5.66 16.40
N LEU A 29 2.94 5.67 15.27
CA LEU A 29 3.02 4.61 14.26
C LEU A 29 4.39 4.57 13.60
N ARG A 30 4.92 5.71 13.15
CA ARG A 30 6.26 5.80 12.60
C ARG A 30 7.30 5.20 13.54
N ASN A 31 7.31 5.64 14.80
CA ASN A 31 8.28 5.15 15.79
C ASN A 31 8.14 3.63 16.04
N MET A 32 6.91 3.12 16.02
CA MET A 32 6.66 1.68 16.13
C MET A 32 7.26 0.93 14.94
N PHE A 33 7.04 1.40 13.71
CA PHE A 33 7.57 0.76 12.51
C PHE A 33 9.09 0.92 12.39
N ASP A 34 9.67 2.07 12.76
CA ASP A 34 11.12 2.25 12.85
C ASP A 34 11.76 1.19 13.77
N GLY A 35 11.17 0.94 14.93
CA GLY A 35 11.65 -0.09 15.86
C GLY A 35 11.48 -1.53 15.36
N LEU A 36 10.55 -1.77 14.42
CA LEU A 36 10.30 -3.09 13.84
C LEU A 36 11.11 -3.35 12.56
N ALA A 37 11.61 -2.32 11.89
CA ALA A 37 12.24 -2.43 10.59
C ALA A 37 13.34 -3.51 10.50
N PRO A 38 14.30 -3.62 11.45
CA PRO A 38 15.37 -4.62 11.35
C PRO A 38 14.89 -6.08 11.39
N THR A 39 13.68 -6.31 11.91
CA THR A 39 13.08 -7.66 12.05
C THR A 39 11.80 -7.84 11.24
N TRP A 40 11.45 -6.87 10.38
CA TRP A 40 10.18 -6.86 9.67
C TRP A 40 9.99 -8.08 8.78
N GLU A 41 11.02 -8.50 8.06
CA GLU A 41 11.00 -9.67 7.17
C GLU A 41 10.53 -10.95 7.87
N THR A 42 10.89 -11.14 9.14
CA THR A 42 10.47 -12.33 9.90
C THR A 42 8.96 -12.36 10.16
N ARG A 43 8.27 -11.25 9.89
CA ARG A 43 6.82 -11.08 10.08
C ARG A 43 6.03 -11.18 8.77
N ILE A 44 6.74 -11.11 7.63
CA ILE A 44 6.14 -11.26 6.31
C ILE A 44 5.97 -12.75 6.04
N GLY A 45 4.73 -13.20 5.96
CA GLY A 45 4.43 -14.58 5.63
C GLY A 45 4.52 -14.84 4.11
N PRO A 46 4.60 -16.13 3.70
CA PRO A 46 4.69 -16.50 2.28
C PRO A 46 3.46 -16.08 1.45
N HIS A 47 2.33 -15.81 2.10
CA HIS A 47 1.08 -15.43 1.45
C HIS A 47 0.96 -13.93 1.17
N HIS A 48 2.01 -13.15 1.49
CA HIS A 48 1.93 -11.69 1.46
C HIS A 48 1.53 -11.14 0.09
N LEU A 49 1.99 -11.75 -0.99
CA LEU A 49 1.71 -11.32 -2.37
C LEU A 49 0.58 -12.08 -3.06
N TRP A 50 0.10 -13.21 -2.54
CA TRP A 50 -0.81 -14.11 -3.26
C TRP A 50 -2.08 -13.44 -3.80
N ALA A 51 -2.79 -12.71 -2.97
CA ALA A 51 -4.00 -12.03 -3.42
C ALA A 51 -3.69 -10.79 -4.28
N LEU A 52 -2.54 -10.14 -4.06
CA LEU A 52 -2.06 -9.06 -4.91
C LEU A 52 -1.78 -9.57 -6.32
N ASP A 53 -1.07 -10.70 -6.46
CA ASP A 53 -0.76 -11.30 -7.76
C ASP A 53 -2.04 -11.59 -8.55
N LEU A 54 -3.06 -12.18 -7.91
CA LEU A 54 -4.37 -12.39 -8.54
C LEU A 54 -5.02 -11.08 -8.98
N ALA A 55 -4.92 -10.03 -8.17
CA ALA A 55 -5.50 -8.73 -8.50
C ALA A 55 -4.78 -8.03 -9.66
N LEU A 56 -3.51 -8.37 -9.91
CA LEU A 56 -2.69 -7.82 -10.99
C LEU A 56 -2.74 -8.67 -12.28
N GLU A 57 -3.34 -9.87 -12.24
CA GLU A 57 -3.47 -10.72 -13.43
C GLU A 57 -4.31 -10.05 -14.52
N GLY A 58 -3.83 -10.13 -15.77
CA GLY A 58 -4.51 -9.58 -16.95
C GLY A 58 -4.56 -8.06 -17.01
N MET A 59 -3.91 -7.35 -16.08
CA MET A 59 -3.82 -5.89 -16.15
C MET A 59 -2.76 -5.44 -17.15
N PRO A 60 -3.00 -4.32 -17.87
CA PRO A 60 -1.96 -3.70 -18.67
C PRO A 60 -0.79 -3.27 -17.79
N ALA A 61 0.42 -3.34 -18.34
CA ALA A 61 1.60 -2.82 -17.65
C ALA A 61 1.47 -1.30 -17.45
N PRO A 62 1.68 -0.78 -16.23
CA PRO A 62 1.71 0.65 -15.99
C PRO A 62 3.05 1.23 -16.47
N GLY A 63 3.07 2.48 -16.92
CA GLY A 63 4.31 3.23 -17.09
C GLY A 63 4.87 3.66 -15.73
N ARG A 64 3.99 3.92 -14.76
CA ARG A 64 4.39 4.37 -13.43
C ARG A 64 3.53 3.76 -12.31
N ALA A 65 4.19 3.15 -11.33
CA ALA A 65 3.53 2.49 -10.20
C ALA A 65 4.01 3.03 -8.84
N LEU A 66 3.10 3.07 -7.87
CA LEU A 66 3.37 3.43 -6.48
C LEU A 66 3.04 2.26 -5.55
N ASP A 67 3.99 1.88 -4.70
CA ASP A 67 3.75 1.03 -3.54
C ASP A 67 3.69 1.93 -2.29
N LEU A 68 2.49 2.15 -1.78
CA LEU A 68 2.22 3.07 -0.68
C LEU A 68 2.12 2.31 0.65
N GLY A 69 3.01 2.64 1.59
CA GLY A 69 3.28 1.85 2.78
C GLY A 69 4.20 0.68 2.44
N THR A 70 5.25 0.95 1.65
CA THR A 70 6.14 -0.06 1.05
C THR A 70 6.88 -0.93 2.08
N GLY A 71 6.98 -0.48 3.34
CA GLY A 71 7.74 -1.16 4.37
C GLY A 71 9.18 -1.41 3.90
N THR A 72 9.61 -2.65 3.96
CA THR A 72 10.95 -3.06 3.51
C THR A 72 11.04 -3.36 2.02
N GLY A 73 10.08 -2.89 1.21
CA GLY A 73 10.16 -2.85 -0.24
C GLY A 73 9.64 -4.09 -0.99
N VAL A 74 9.06 -5.07 -0.31
CA VAL A 74 8.68 -6.37 -0.91
C VAL A 74 7.74 -6.20 -2.11
N VAL A 75 6.71 -5.36 -2.00
CA VAL A 75 5.75 -5.14 -3.09
C VAL A 75 6.39 -4.31 -4.21
N ALA A 76 7.11 -3.23 -3.88
CA ALA A 76 7.77 -2.40 -4.90
C ALA A 76 8.79 -3.20 -5.72
N LEU A 77 9.58 -4.09 -5.10
CA LEU A 77 10.51 -4.97 -5.81
C LEU A 77 9.76 -5.95 -6.72
N ALA A 78 8.70 -6.59 -6.22
CA ALA A 78 7.86 -7.49 -7.03
C ALA A 78 7.21 -6.77 -8.24
N LEU A 79 6.73 -5.52 -8.05
CA LEU A 79 6.23 -4.71 -9.17
C LEU A 79 7.33 -4.37 -10.18
N GLY A 80 8.54 -4.05 -9.70
CA GLY A 80 9.69 -3.83 -10.55
C GLY A 80 10.10 -5.05 -11.38
N GLU A 81 10.04 -6.24 -10.83
CA GLU A 81 10.29 -7.50 -11.56
C GLU A 81 9.16 -7.81 -12.56
N ARG A 82 7.90 -7.60 -12.15
CA ARG A 82 6.72 -7.89 -12.98
C ARG A 82 6.58 -6.97 -14.18
N TYR A 83 6.95 -5.69 -14.05
CA TYR A 83 6.78 -4.65 -15.06
C TYR A 83 8.14 -4.03 -15.43
N PRO A 84 8.91 -4.64 -16.35
CA PRO A 84 10.30 -4.25 -16.65
C PRO A 84 10.45 -2.84 -17.20
N ASP A 85 9.40 -2.26 -17.78
CA ASP A 85 9.41 -0.91 -18.35
C ASP A 85 8.82 0.15 -17.41
N ALA A 86 8.31 -0.25 -16.24
CA ALA A 86 7.67 0.66 -15.29
C ALA A 86 8.66 1.37 -14.37
N GLU A 87 8.42 2.64 -14.10
CA GLU A 87 9.00 3.32 -12.93
C GLU A 87 8.19 2.94 -11.68
N VAL A 88 8.86 2.44 -10.66
CA VAL A 88 8.23 2.06 -9.39
C VAL A 88 8.75 2.93 -8.25
N VAL A 89 7.84 3.52 -7.50
CA VAL A 89 8.17 4.28 -6.30
C VAL A 89 7.61 3.56 -5.09
N GLY A 90 8.43 3.23 -4.12
CA GLY A 90 8.00 2.77 -2.80
C GLY A 90 8.04 3.91 -1.80
N VAL A 91 6.94 4.17 -1.10
CA VAL A 91 6.83 5.23 -0.09
C VAL A 91 6.44 4.63 1.25
N ASP A 92 7.14 5.02 2.32
CA ASP A 92 6.78 4.68 3.69
C ASP A 92 7.00 5.87 4.63
N LEU A 93 6.22 5.91 5.71
CA LEU A 93 6.35 6.93 6.75
C LEU A 93 7.61 6.74 7.61
N SER A 94 8.11 5.49 7.70
CA SER A 94 9.24 5.07 8.54
C SER A 94 10.56 5.18 7.77
N PRO A 95 11.48 6.07 8.18
CA PRO A 95 12.84 6.11 7.65
C PRO A 95 13.57 4.77 7.78
N GLY A 96 13.37 4.04 8.89
CA GLY A 96 14.00 2.74 9.09
C GLY A 96 13.53 1.69 8.08
N MET A 97 12.23 1.67 7.73
CA MET A 97 11.71 0.80 6.67
C MET A 97 12.34 1.13 5.31
N ILE A 98 12.45 2.41 4.99
CA ILE A 98 13.05 2.87 3.72
C ILE A 98 14.55 2.53 3.64
N GLU A 99 15.28 2.61 4.74
CA GLU A 99 16.69 2.19 4.80
C GLU A 99 16.83 0.69 4.50
N GLU A 100 16.02 -0.14 5.13
CA GLU A 100 15.96 -1.59 4.85
C GLU A 100 15.59 -1.88 3.38
N ALA A 101 14.58 -1.18 2.83
CA ALA A 101 14.17 -1.34 1.44
C ALA A 101 15.29 -0.98 0.47
N ARG A 102 16.00 0.11 0.70
CA ARG A 102 17.16 0.53 -0.11
C ARG A 102 18.32 -0.47 -0.03
N GLY A 103 18.55 -1.05 1.15
CA GLY A 103 19.57 -2.08 1.34
C GLY A 103 19.32 -3.37 0.56
N LYS A 104 18.07 -3.63 0.17
CA LYS A 104 17.64 -4.82 -0.59
C LYS A 104 17.47 -4.58 -2.07
N LEU A 105 17.58 -3.33 -2.53
CA LEU A 105 17.36 -2.98 -3.93
C LEU A 105 18.41 -3.64 -4.82
N PRO A 106 18.02 -4.58 -5.70
CA PRO A 106 18.96 -5.22 -6.61
C PRO A 106 19.50 -4.22 -7.65
N PRO A 107 20.78 -4.32 -8.04
CA PRO A 107 21.39 -3.40 -9.02
C PRO A 107 20.61 -3.29 -10.34
N GLU A 108 19.99 -4.37 -10.80
CA GLU A 108 19.19 -4.45 -12.02
C GLU A 108 17.88 -3.67 -11.94
N LEU A 109 17.37 -3.39 -10.73
CA LEU A 109 16.19 -2.58 -10.50
C LEU A 109 16.49 -1.12 -10.15
N ALA A 110 17.74 -0.79 -9.78
CA ALA A 110 18.12 0.51 -9.24
C ALA A 110 17.87 1.70 -10.21
N GLY A 111 17.79 1.43 -11.53
CA GLY A 111 17.49 2.46 -12.54
C GLY A 111 16.01 2.85 -12.62
N ARG A 112 15.10 2.07 -12.03
CA ARG A 112 13.64 2.24 -12.18
C ARG A 112 12.81 1.99 -10.92
N VAL A 113 13.40 1.45 -9.87
CA VAL A 113 12.77 1.33 -8.55
C VAL A 113 13.48 2.25 -7.58
N ARG A 114 12.73 3.05 -6.83
CA ARG A 114 13.29 3.92 -5.79
C ARG A 114 12.40 3.94 -4.56
N PHE A 115 12.99 4.29 -3.42
CA PHE A 115 12.31 4.34 -2.13
C PHE A 115 12.43 5.72 -1.48
N GLU A 116 11.30 6.26 -1.01
CA GLU A 116 11.20 7.59 -0.45
C GLU A 116 10.46 7.58 0.90
N VAL A 117 10.91 8.42 1.84
CA VAL A 117 10.16 8.66 3.07
C VAL A 117 9.04 9.65 2.75
N GLY A 118 7.78 9.27 3.09
CA GLY A 118 6.63 10.14 2.83
C GLY A 118 5.42 9.85 3.70
N ASP A 119 4.54 10.83 3.82
CA ASP A 119 3.26 10.70 4.51
C ASP A 119 2.15 10.42 3.50
N ALA A 120 1.56 9.23 3.57
CA ALA A 120 0.50 8.79 2.67
C ALA A 120 -0.78 9.64 2.71
N SER A 121 -0.93 10.51 3.70
CA SER A 121 -2.05 11.44 3.78
C SER A 121 -1.83 12.75 2.99
N ALA A 122 -0.59 13.01 2.54
CA ALA A 122 -0.20 14.20 1.79
C ALA A 122 1.13 13.94 1.06
N LEU A 123 1.04 13.34 -0.12
CA LEU A 123 2.19 12.93 -0.92
C LEU A 123 2.71 14.09 -1.78
N ALA A 124 4.01 14.15 -1.97
CA ALA A 124 4.68 15.17 -2.78
C ALA A 124 4.69 14.84 -4.29
N PHE A 125 3.64 14.19 -4.79
CA PHE A 125 3.49 13.84 -6.20
C PHE A 125 2.38 14.66 -6.85
N PRO A 126 2.45 14.92 -8.15
CA PRO A 126 1.37 15.55 -8.92
C PRO A 126 0.06 14.79 -8.89
N ASP A 127 -1.04 15.44 -9.25
CA ASP A 127 -2.33 14.80 -9.45
C ASP A 127 -2.26 13.85 -10.65
N GLY A 128 -2.80 12.64 -10.48
CA GLY A 128 -2.84 11.64 -11.54
C GLY A 128 -1.47 11.10 -11.97
N ASP A 129 -0.49 11.09 -11.08
CA ASP A 129 0.90 10.74 -11.37
C ASP A 129 1.12 9.22 -11.57
N PHE A 130 0.24 8.37 -11.05
CA PHE A 130 0.43 6.92 -11.07
C PHE A 130 -0.72 6.19 -11.77
N GLU A 131 -0.36 5.31 -12.70
CA GLU A 131 -1.31 4.42 -13.39
C GLU A 131 -1.66 3.20 -12.55
N LEU A 132 -0.78 2.80 -11.64
CA LEU A 132 -1.01 1.76 -10.65
C LEU A 132 -0.59 2.24 -9.26
N VAL A 133 -1.51 2.15 -8.30
CA VAL A 133 -1.20 2.37 -6.87
C VAL A 133 -1.56 1.11 -6.10
N VAL A 134 -0.60 0.59 -5.35
CA VAL A 134 -0.78 -0.59 -4.49
C VAL A 134 -0.61 -0.19 -3.03
N LEU A 135 -1.50 -0.68 -2.18
CA LEU A 135 -1.39 -0.62 -0.73
C LEU A 135 -1.43 -2.05 -0.18
N SER A 136 -0.38 -2.47 0.50
CA SER A 136 -0.38 -3.77 1.19
C SER A 136 -0.36 -3.57 2.69
N ASN A 137 -1.42 -4.03 3.39
CA ASN A 137 -1.60 -3.86 4.84
C ASN A 137 -1.44 -2.39 5.29
N MET A 138 -1.98 -1.46 4.53
CA MET A 138 -1.84 -0.01 4.74
C MET A 138 -3.20 0.67 4.93
N ILE A 139 -3.25 1.75 5.72
CA ILE A 139 -4.44 2.60 5.89
C ILE A 139 -4.70 3.41 4.61
N PRO A 140 -5.86 3.30 3.96
CA PRO A 140 -6.18 4.09 2.77
C PRO A 140 -6.58 5.53 3.14
N PHE A 141 -5.94 6.50 2.53
CA PHE A 141 -6.34 7.92 2.56
C PHE A 141 -7.08 8.24 1.27
N SER A 142 -8.39 8.01 1.25
CA SER A 142 -9.19 7.97 0.02
C SER A 142 -9.16 9.27 -0.80
N ASP A 143 -9.04 10.44 -0.16
CA ASP A 143 -8.92 11.74 -0.86
C ASP A 143 -7.58 11.82 -1.59
N GLU A 144 -6.49 11.43 -0.93
CA GLU A 144 -5.15 11.44 -1.52
C GLU A 144 -5.00 10.38 -2.62
N LEU A 145 -5.56 9.18 -2.41
CA LEU A 145 -5.62 8.14 -3.43
C LEU A 145 -6.36 8.62 -4.70
N ALA A 146 -7.49 9.31 -4.52
CA ALA A 146 -8.24 9.88 -5.64
C ALA A 146 -7.45 10.99 -6.37
N ARG A 147 -6.56 11.69 -5.68
CA ARG A 147 -5.71 12.72 -6.26
C ARG A 147 -4.59 12.13 -7.10
N ILE A 148 -3.87 11.12 -6.56
CA ILE A 148 -2.63 10.61 -7.16
C ILE A 148 -2.82 9.52 -8.22
N VAL A 149 -3.94 8.77 -8.18
CA VAL A 149 -4.24 7.75 -9.19
C VAL A 149 -4.68 8.45 -10.48
N ALA A 150 -4.02 8.13 -11.59
CA ALA A 150 -4.35 8.66 -12.91
C ALA A 150 -5.78 8.29 -13.32
N ARG A 151 -6.42 9.10 -14.18
CA ARG A 151 -7.67 8.71 -14.84
C ARG A 151 -7.45 7.45 -15.68
N GLY A 152 -8.31 6.46 -15.53
CA GLY A 152 -8.12 5.13 -16.11
C GLY A 152 -7.10 4.27 -15.38
N GLY A 153 -6.42 4.80 -14.35
CA GLY A 153 -5.49 4.06 -13.51
C GLY A 153 -6.17 3.12 -12.52
N THR A 154 -5.39 2.28 -11.91
CA THR A 154 -5.87 1.22 -11.01
C THR A 154 -5.32 1.39 -9.61
N LEU A 155 -6.19 1.17 -8.63
CA LEU A 155 -5.88 1.07 -7.22
C LEU A 155 -6.07 -0.36 -6.74
N VAL A 156 -5.07 -0.92 -6.06
CA VAL A 156 -5.15 -2.24 -5.42
C VAL A 156 -4.84 -2.12 -3.93
N LEU A 157 -5.72 -2.64 -3.09
CA LEU A 157 -5.48 -2.82 -1.66
C LEU A 157 -5.39 -4.31 -1.36
N SER A 158 -4.30 -4.76 -0.76
CA SER A 158 -4.16 -6.15 -0.35
C SER A 158 -4.01 -6.28 1.17
N PHE A 159 -4.54 -7.38 1.70
CA PHE A 159 -4.54 -7.70 3.12
C PHE A 159 -4.04 -9.14 3.29
N SER A 160 -2.80 -9.29 3.77
CA SER A 160 -2.08 -10.57 3.80
C SER A 160 -2.73 -11.66 4.66
N ARG A 161 -3.67 -11.29 5.52
CA ARG A 161 -4.45 -12.20 6.37
C ARG A 161 -5.94 -11.87 6.33
N GLY A 162 -6.41 -11.31 5.22
CA GLY A 162 -7.80 -10.89 5.07
C GLY A 162 -8.28 -10.03 6.24
N ALA A 163 -9.46 -10.33 6.77
CA ALA A 163 -10.04 -9.60 7.91
C ALA A 163 -9.24 -9.70 9.22
N GLU A 164 -8.33 -10.66 9.36
CA GLU A 164 -7.44 -10.79 10.52
C GLU A 164 -6.23 -9.85 10.45
N THR A 165 -6.00 -9.19 9.31
CA THR A 165 -4.95 -8.18 9.19
C THR A 165 -5.22 -7.04 10.18
N PRO A 166 -4.24 -6.60 10.98
CA PRO A 166 -4.44 -5.47 11.90
C PRO A 166 -4.88 -4.19 11.19
N ILE A 167 -4.36 -3.96 9.99
CA ILE A 167 -4.76 -2.85 9.12
C ILE A 167 -5.67 -3.41 8.03
N TYR A 168 -6.95 -3.55 8.33
CA TYR A 168 -7.97 -4.06 7.42
C TYR A 168 -9.12 -3.08 7.29
N VAL A 169 -9.58 -2.89 6.05
CA VAL A 169 -10.80 -2.12 5.74
C VAL A 169 -11.72 -3.00 4.90
N ALA A 170 -12.96 -3.17 5.34
CA ALA A 170 -13.93 -4.02 4.67
C ALA A 170 -14.26 -3.51 3.25
N PRO A 171 -14.45 -4.41 2.26
CA PRO A 171 -14.73 -4.05 0.87
C PRO A 171 -15.93 -3.13 0.69
N GLU A 172 -17.00 -3.30 1.46
CA GLU A 172 -18.20 -2.46 1.39
C GLU A 172 -17.89 -1.01 1.78
N ARG A 173 -16.96 -0.83 2.72
CA ARG A 173 -16.51 0.49 3.09
C ARG A 173 -15.62 1.10 2.01
N LEU A 174 -14.69 0.31 1.45
CA LEU A 174 -13.84 0.76 0.35
C LEU A 174 -14.68 1.18 -0.86
N ARG A 175 -15.69 0.38 -1.26
CA ARG A 175 -16.62 0.74 -2.35
C ARG A 175 -17.30 2.07 -2.10
N ARG A 176 -17.83 2.27 -0.90
CA ARG A 176 -18.53 3.52 -0.58
C ARG A 176 -17.60 4.73 -0.58
N GLU A 177 -16.42 4.63 0.03
CA GLU A 177 -15.48 5.75 0.15
C GLU A 177 -14.81 6.09 -1.18
N LEU A 178 -14.39 5.09 -1.93
CA LEU A 178 -13.73 5.27 -3.22
C LEU A 178 -14.74 5.64 -4.33
N GLY A 179 -15.94 5.04 -4.33
CA GLY A 179 -17.00 5.36 -5.28
C GLY A 179 -17.42 6.82 -5.20
N GLY A 180 -17.50 7.40 -3.99
CA GLY A 180 -17.76 8.83 -3.79
C GLY A 180 -16.63 9.75 -4.28
N ARG A 181 -15.50 9.18 -4.75
CA ARG A 181 -14.31 9.91 -5.22
C ARG A 181 -13.93 9.55 -6.67
N GLY A 182 -14.86 8.97 -7.43
CA GLY A 182 -14.70 8.65 -8.85
C GLY A 182 -13.88 7.40 -9.11
N PHE A 183 -13.97 6.40 -8.24
CA PHE A 183 -13.54 5.04 -8.55
C PHE A 183 -14.76 4.16 -8.86
N ALA A 184 -14.58 3.23 -9.80
CA ALA A 184 -15.57 2.25 -10.24
C ALA A 184 -14.90 0.89 -10.51
N GLU A 185 -15.62 -0.01 -11.18
CA GLU A 185 -15.14 -1.34 -11.60
C GLU A 185 -14.48 -2.11 -10.44
N PHE A 186 -15.18 -2.16 -9.31
CA PHE A 186 -14.69 -2.82 -8.11
C PHE A 186 -14.64 -4.34 -8.26
N ALA A 187 -13.52 -4.95 -7.91
CA ALA A 187 -13.34 -6.40 -7.87
C ALA A 187 -12.68 -6.85 -6.56
N GLU A 188 -13.03 -8.04 -6.12
CA GLU A 188 -12.44 -8.68 -4.95
C GLU A 188 -11.74 -9.97 -5.35
N PHE A 189 -10.61 -10.24 -4.73
CA PHE A 189 -9.77 -11.41 -4.97
C PHE A 189 -9.46 -12.08 -3.63
N SER A 190 -9.41 -13.41 -3.64
CA SER A 190 -9.08 -14.19 -2.45
C SER A 190 -8.07 -15.28 -2.81
N ALA A 191 -6.98 -15.31 -2.06
CA ALA A 191 -5.99 -16.39 -2.03
C ALA A 191 -5.68 -16.66 -0.55
N GLU A 192 -6.54 -17.47 0.07
CA GLU A 192 -6.53 -17.65 1.53
C GLU A 192 -5.13 -17.88 2.12
N PRO A 193 -4.81 -17.19 3.22
CA PRO A 193 -5.66 -16.30 4.02
C PRO A 193 -5.70 -14.83 3.52
N ALA A 194 -5.02 -14.51 2.41
CA ALA A 194 -4.92 -13.16 1.86
C ALA A 194 -6.15 -12.78 1.03
N THR A 195 -6.49 -11.49 1.03
CA THR A 195 -7.51 -10.90 0.16
C THR A 195 -7.00 -9.63 -0.50
N ALA A 196 -7.55 -9.28 -1.68
CA ALA A 196 -7.29 -8.01 -2.32
C ALA A 196 -8.58 -7.39 -2.85
N PHE A 197 -8.55 -6.07 -2.97
CA PHE A 197 -9.61 -5.24 -3.51
C PHE A 197 -9.02 -4.34 -4.60
N ARG A 198 -9.63 -4.35 -5.78
CA ARG A 198 -9.21 -3.55 -6.92
C ARG A 198 -10.30 -2.57 -7.31
N ALA A 199 -9.91 -1.36 -7.67
CA ALA A 199 -10.79 -0.31 -8.18
C ALA A 199 -10.11 0.44 -9.32
N ARG A 200 -10.89 0.95 -10.28
CA ARG A 200 -10.43 1.76 -11.40
C ARG A 200 -10.84 3.21 -11.21
N ARG A 201 -9.95 4.15 -11.51
CA ARG A 201 -10.22 5.60 -11.47
C ARG A 201 -10.91 6.02 -12.78
N GLU A 202 -12.08 6.63 -12.70
CA GLU A 202 -12.79 7.21 -13.85
C GLU A 202 -12.22 8.56 -14.32
#